data_96ca0d151c24622f4a41212c68d57ff1
#
_entry.id   96ca0d151c24622f4a41212c68d57ff1
#
_cell.length_a   1.000
_cell.length_b   1.000
_cell.length_c   1.000
_cell.angle_alpha   90.00
_cell.angle_beta   90.00
_cell.angle_gamma   90.00
#
_symmetry.space_group_name_H-M   'P 1'
#
loop_
_entity.id
_entity.type
_entity.pdbx_description
1 polymer ?
#
loop_
_entity_poly.entity_id
_entity_poly.type
_entity_poly.pdbx_seq_one_letter_code
_entity_poly.pdbx_strand_id
1 'polypeptide(L)'
;MDRRHIFLATMIAFPIASGHSTAQEVGSAARGLAFAEQVCARCHAVQKQTRSPNNDAPSFQAIASIPGMTATALSAALHTSHQTMPNLILDPDELANIIAYILSLK
;
A
#
# COMPACT_ATOMS: atom_id res chain seq x y z
N MET A 1 74.54 12.54 8.10
CA MET A 1 73.84 11.27 7.75
C MET A 1 72.42 11.34 8.19
N ASP A 2 71.58 11.91 7.33
CA ASP A 2 70.11 12.15 7.65
C ASP A 2 69.29 11.00 7.10
N ARG A 3 68.78 10.16 7.96
CA ARG A 3 67.81 9.11 7.63
C ARG A 3 66.42 9.72 7.68
N ARG A 4 65.94 10.15 6.53
CA ARG A 4 64.51 10.56 6.34
C ARG A 4 63.64 9.30 6.32
N HIS A 5 62.87 9.08 7.36
CA HIS A 5 61.84 8.05 7.42
C HIS A 5 60.60 8.55 6.65
N ILE A 6 60.42 7.97 5.47
CA ILE A 6 59.18 8.17 4.67
C ILE A 6 58.11 7.25 5.27
N PHE A 7 57.15 7.83 5.96
CA PHE A 7 55.92 7.12 6.37
C PHE A 7 54.97 7.02 5.16
N LEU A 8 54.87 5.82 4.58
CA LEU A 8 53.83 5.51 3.60
C LEU A 8 52.50 5.37 4.36
N ALA A 9 51.62 6.34 4.24
CA ALA A 9 50.26 6.24 4.74
C ALA A 9 49.44 5.37 3.76
N THR A 10 49.16 4.15 4.14
CA THR A 10 48.29 3.26 3.39
C THR A 10 46.86 3.66 3.65
N MET A 11 46.24 4.33 2.69
CA MET A 11 44.79 4.60 2.71
C MET A 11 44.05 3.29 2.42
N ILE A 12 43.40 2.75 3.44
CA ILE A 12 42.45 1.64 3.29
C ILE A 12 41.14 2.20 2.82
N ALA A 13 40.83 2.03 1.54
CA ALA A 13 39.52 2.35 0.98
C ALA A 13 38.47 1.32 1.47
N PHE A 14 37.57 1.72 2.35
CA PHE A 14 36.42 0.91 2.75
C PHE A 14 35.39 0.95 1.62
N PRO A 15 34.95 -0.18 1.05
CA PRO A 15 33.83 -0.17 0.11
C PRO A 15 32.54 0.13 0.88
N ILE A 16 31.90 1.25 0.56
CA ILE A 16 30.56 1.55 1.01
C ILE A 16 29.61 0.61 0.27
N ALA A 17 29.20 -0.46 0.92
CA ALA A 17 28.13 -1.31 0.43
C ALA A 17 26.84 -0.48 0.42
N SER A 18 26.42 -0.02 -0.75
CA SER A 18 25.11 0.60 -0.96
C SER A 18 24.05 -0.47 -0.71
N GLY A 19 23.54 -0.54 0.52
CA GLY A 19 22.39 -1.34 0.86
C GLY A 19 21.21 -0.83 0.04
N HIS A 20 20.74 -1.60 -0.92
CA HIS A 20 19.48 -1.37 -1.58
C HIS A 20 18.39 -1.63 -0.53
N SER A 21 17.85 -0.57 0.06
CA SER A 21 16.59 -0.66 0.77
C SER A 21 15.55 -1.05 -0.27
N THR A 22 15.15 -2.31 -0.29
CA THR A 22 13.90 -2.70 -0.95
C THR A 22 12.79 -1.99 -0.17
N ALA A 23 12.35 -0.83 -0.67
CA ALA A 23 11.11 -0.24 -0.21
C ALA A 23 10.05 -1.34 -0.38
N GLN A 24 9.38 -1.70 0.71
CA GLN A 24 8.22 -2.58 0.66
C GLN A 24 7.30 -2.01 -0.41
N GLU A 25 6.98 -2.82 -1.42
CA GLU A 25 6.21 -2.38 -2.56
C GLU A 25 4.86 -1.90 -2.04
N VAL A 26 4.66 -0.59 -2.05
CA VAL A 26 3.37 0.02 -1.76
C VAL A 26 2.43 -0.51 -2.82
N GLY A 27 1.30 -1.12 -2.43
CA GLY A 27 0.40 -1.78 -3.37
C GLY A 27 0.05 -0.93 -4.59
N SER A 28 -0.26 -1.57 -5.70
CA SER A 28 -0.61 -0.91 -6.96
C SER A 28 -2.08 -0.51 -6.98
N ALA A 29 -2.37 0.79 -7.06
CA ALA A 29 -3.74 1.29 -7.21
C ALA A 29 -4.43 0.75 -8.48
N ALA A 30 -3.69 0.57 -9.58
CA ALA A 30 -4.24 0.02 -10.82
C ALA A 30 -4.67 -1.44 -10.66
N ARG A 31 -3.86 -2.27 -9.99
CA ARG A 31 -4.25 -3.66 -9.66
C ARG A 31 -5.40 -3.69 -8.65
N GLY A 32 -5.41 -2.76 -7.70
CA GLY A 32 -6.50 -2.60 -6.74
C GLY A 32 -7.82 -2.29 -7.41
N LEU A 33 -7.84 -1.39 -8.41
CA LEU A 33 -9.03 -1.10 -9.22
C LEU A 33 -9.51 -2.35 -9.95
N ALA A 34 -8.61 -3.05 -10.65
CA ALA A 34 -8.98 -4.26 -11.40
C ALA A 34 -9.58 -5.34 -10.49
N PHE A 35 -9.01 -5.53 -9.31
CA PHE A 35 -9.57 -6.43 -8.29
C PHE A 35 -10.94 -5.95 -7.79
N ALA A 36 -11.06 -4.66 -7.46
CA ALA A 36 -12.31 -4.09 -6.97
C ALA A 36 -13.46 -4.22 -7.96
N GLU A 37 -13.20 -4.04 -9.25
CA GLU A 37 -14.19 -4.20 -10.31
C GLU A 37 -14.71 -5.64 -10.41
N GLN A 38 -13.88 -6.63 -10.13
CA GLN A 38 -14.28 -8.02 -10.20
C GLN A 38 -14.98 -8.52 -8.92
N VAL A 39 -14.57 -8.05 -7.76
CA VAL A 39 -14.96 -8.60 -6.47
C VAL A 39 -15.90 -7.66 -5.70
N CYS A 40 -15.60 -6.39 -5.64
CA CYS A 40 -16.27 -5.42 -4.77
C CYS A 40 -17.42 -4.69 -5.45
N ALA A 41 -17.36 -4.53 -6.77
CA ALA A 41 -18.32 -3.72 -7.54
C ALA A 41 -19.75 -4.28 -7.56
N ARG A 42 -19.96 -5.51 -7.11
CA ARG A 42 -21.31 -6.08 -6.96
C ARG A 42 -22.14 -5.34 -5.92
N CYS A 43 -21.50 -4.75 -4.91
CA CYS A 43 -22.15 -4.06 -3.82
C CYS A 43 -21.69 -2.61 -3.70
N HIS A 44 -20.42 -2.33 -3.90
CA HIS A 44 -19.79 -1.01 -3.73
C HIS A 44 -19.66 -0.24 -5.05
N ALA A 45 -19.85 1.08 -5.00
CA ALA A 45 -19.35 1.96 -6.04
C ALA A 45 -17.82 2.02 -5.90
N VAL A 46 -17.11 1.41 -6.84
CA VAL A 46 -15.64 1.33 -6.78
C VAL A 46 -14.96 2.50 -7.48
N GLN A 47 -15.65 3.24 -8.34
CA GLN A 47 -15.15 4.41 -9.03
C GLN A 47 -15.68 5.71 -8.42
N LYS A 48 -14.93 6.81 -8.62
CA LYS A 48 -15.37 8.15 -8.18
C LYS A 48 -16.70 8.54 -8.80
N GLN A 49 -17.53 9.26 -8.04
CA GLN A 49 -18.78 9.87 -8.50
C GLN A 49 -19.80 8.84 -9.04
N THR A 50 -19.68 7.59 -8.61
CA THR A 50 -20.67 6.54 -8.92
C THR A 50 -21.47 6.16 -7.68
N ARG A 51 -22.60 5.52 -7.90
CA ARG A 51 -23.50 5.07 -6.83
C ARG A 51 -23.31 3.57 -6.60
N SER A 52 -23.26 3.15 -5.34
CA SER A 52 -23.23 1.74 -4.97
C SER A 52 -24.50 1.01 -5.42
N PRO A 53 -24.36 -0.17 -6.06
CA PRO A 53 -25.51 -1.01 -6.37
C PRO A 53 -26.31 -1.41 -5.12
N ASN A 54 -25.63 -1.69 -4.02
CA ASN A 54 -26.25 -1.89 -2.72
C ASN A 54 -26.21 -0.56 -1.94
N ASN A 55 -27.38 -0.04 -1.57
CA ASN A 55 -27.48 1.24 -0.85
C ASN A 55 -26.84 1.21 0.53
N ASP A 56 -26.70 0.04 1.15
CA ASP A 56 -26.08 -0.14 2.47
C ASP A 56 -24.54 -0.26 2.37
N ALA A 57 -24.00 -0.45 1.18
CA ALA A 57 -22.57 -0.51 0.95
C ALA A 57 -22.02 0.89 0.63
N PRO A 58 -21.14 1.46 1.46
CA PRO A 58 -20.55 2.77 1.17
C PRO A 58 -19.72 2.73 -0.11
N SER A 59 -19.70 3.83 -0.85
CA SER A 59 -18.78 3.95 -1.98
C SER A 59 -17.32 3.98 -1.51
N PHE A 60 -16.41 3.50 -2.33
CA PHE A 60 -14.97 3.56 -2.01
C PHE A 60 -14.49 5.00 -1.81
N GLN A 61 -15.04 5.94 -2.58
CA GLN A 61 -14.74 7.36 -2.40
C GLN A 61 -15.22 7.87 -1.03
N ALA A 62 -16.39 7.48 -0.56
CA ALA A 62 -16.86 7.84 0.77
C ALA A 62 -15.97 7.26 1.87
N ILE A 63 -15.55 6.00 1.74
CA ILE A 63 -14.62 5.36 2.67
C ILE A 63 -13.29 6.12 2.71
N ALA A 64 -12.71 6.41 1.54
CA ALA A 64 -11.45 7.14 1.43
C ALA A 64 -11.52 8.53 2.06
N SER A 65 -12.68 9.17 2.01
CA SER A 65 -12.93 10.53 2.50
C SER A 65 -13.23 10.60 4.00
N ILE A 66 -13.33 9.47 4.70
CA ILE A 66 -13.49 9.47 6.15
C ILE A 66 -12.28 10.17 6.79
N PRO A 67 -12.48 11.19 7.66
CA PRO A 67 -11.38 11.86 8.32
C PRO A 67 -10.45 10.89 9.05
N GLY A 68 -9.15 11.00 8.82
CA GLY A 68 -8.16 10.10 9.43
C GLY A 68 -8.07 8.70 8.83
N MET A 69 -8.70 8.43 7.68
CA MET A 69 -8.58 7.14 7.01
C MET A 69 -7.12 6.85 6.61
N THR A 70 -6.63 5.71 7.03
CA THR A 70 -5.25 5.24 6.82
C THR A 70 -5.23 3.82 6.25
N ALA A 71 -4.07 3.40 5.75
CA ALA A 71 -3.86 2.02 5.30
C ALA A 71 -4.10 1.01 6.43
N THR A 72 -3.68 1.33 7.65
CA THR A 72 -3.90 0.47 8.83
C THR A 72 -5.39 0.35 9.16
N ALA A 73 -6.14 1.45 9.11
CA ALA A 73 -7.59 1.42 9.35
C ALA A 73 -8.32 0.58 8.29
N LEU A 74 -7.95 0.72 7.01
CA LEU A 74 -8.50 -0.08 5.93
C LEU A 74 -8.14 -1.56 6.07
N SER A 75 -6.89 -1.86 6.44
CA SER A 75 -6.48 -3.25 6.69
C SER A 75 -7.32 -3.88 7.80
N ALA A 76 -7.52 -3.18 8.91
CA ALA A 76 -8.36 -3.65 10.01
C ALA A 76 -9.82 -3.88 9.55
N ALA A 77 -10.39 -2.93 8.78
CA ALA A 77 -11.75 -3.04 8.28
C ALA A 77 -11.91 -4.23 7.31
N LEU A 78 -10.93 -4.48 6.44
CA LEU A 78 -10.97 -5.59 5.48
C LEU A 78 -10.76 -6.97 6.12
N HIS A 79 -10.17 -7.03 7.31
CA HIS A 79 -10.07 -8.25 8.10
C HIS A 79 -11.23 -8.46 9.08
N THR A 80 -12.12 -7.49 9.20
CA THR A 80 -13.26 -7.54 10.13
C THR A 80 -14.53 -7.92 9.38
N SER A 81 -15.26 -8.89 9.91
CA SER A 81 -16.57 -9.26 9.36
C SER A 81 -17.57 -8.11 9.48
N HIS A 82 -18.25 -7.79 8.39
CA HIS A 82 -19.38 -6.88 8.36
C HIS A 82 -20.68 -7.68 8.17
N GLN A 83 -21.78 -7.22 8.74
CA GLN A 83 -23.04 -8.00 8.79
C GLN A 83 -23.54 -8.45 7.39
N THR A 84 -23.29 -7.67 6.36
CA THR A 84 -23.79 -7.91 4.99
C THR A 84 -22.67 -8.09 3.96
N MET A 85 -21.44 -7.90 4.37
CA MET A 85 -20.26 -8.07 3.52
C MET A 85 -19.72 -9.51 3.70
N PRO A 86 -19.46 -10.26 2.63
CA PRO A 86 -18.81 -11.56 2.73
C PRO A 86 -17.44 -11.46 3.41
N ASN A 87 -17.07 -12.49 4.17
CA ASN A 87 -15.70 -12.60 4.66
C ASN A 87 -14.76 -12.84 3.47
N LEU A 88 -13.99 -11.81 3.13
CA LEU A 88 -12.99 -11.91 2.08
C LEU A 88 -11.65 -12.33 2.71
N ILE A 89 -11.07 -13.37 2.15
CA ILE A 89 -9.70 -13.76 2.46
C ILE A 89 -8.85 -13.21 1.33
N LEU A 90 -8.21 -12.07 1.58
CA LEU A 90 -7.30 -11.42 0.64
C LEU A 90 -5.87 -11.88 0.93
N ASP A 91 -5.12 -12.20 -0.11
CA ASP A 91 -3.69 -12.36 0.07
C ASP A 91 -3.02 -11.00 0.36
N PRO A 92 -1.78 -10.97 0.88
CA PRO A 92 -1.11 -9.73 1.24
C PRO A 92 -0.97 -8.72 0.09
N ASP A 93 -0.76 -9.19 -1.14
CA ASP A 93 -0.61 -8.33 -2.31
C ASP A 93 -1.96 -7.75 -2.75
N GLU A 94 -3.02 -8.56 -2.77
CA GLU A 94 -4.38 -8.10 -3.04
C GLU A 94 -4.81 -7.05 -2.01
N LEU A 95 -4.55 -7.30 -0.73
CA LEU A 95 -4.83 -6.36 0.36
C LEU A 95 -4.09 -5.04 0.16
N ALA A 96 -2.78 -5.08 -0.13
CA ALA A 96 -1.99 -3.89 -0.37
C ALA A 96 -2.49 -3.10 -1.60
N ASN A 97 -2.84 -3.80 -2.67
CA ASN A 97 -3.35 -3.19 -3.91
C ASN A 97 -4.71 -2.50 -3.69
N ILE A 98 -5.65 -3.16 -3.02
CA ILE A 98 -6.98 -2.58 -2.77
C ILE A 98 -6.90 -1.37 -1.82
N ILE A 99 -6.05 -1.42 -0.80
CA ILE A 99 -5.80 -0.29 0.09
C ILE A 99 -5.21 0.89 -0.69
N ALA A 100 -4.20 0.66 -1.52
CA ALA A 100 -3.61 1.70 -2.35
C ALA A 100 -4.64 2.34 -3.28
N TYR A 101 -5.52 1.53 -3.88
CA TYR A 101 -6.59 2.05 -4.73
C TYR A 101 -7.59 2.89 -3.95
N ILE A 102 -8.15 2.39 -2.85
CA ILE A 102 -9.12 3.14 -2.04
C ILE A 102 -8.53 4.49 -1.61
N LEU A 103 -7.30 4.52 -1.09
CA LEU A 103 -6.66 5.75 -0.64
C LEU A 103 -6.38 6.73 -1.80
N SER A 104 -6.27 6.26 -3.02
CA SER A 104 -6.11 7.10 -4.21
C SER A 104 -7.38 7.89 -4.57
N LEU A 105 -8.52 7.55 -3.97
CA LEU A 105 -9.82 8.18 -4.24
C LEU A 105 -10.12 9.40 -3.35
N LYS A 106 -9.19 9.78 -2.47
CA LYS A 106 -9.31 10.98 -1.62
C LYS A 106 -9.48 12.24 -2.45
#